data_bb9bdd29dd34fa6620c898a746ae9198
#
_entry.id   bb9bdd29dd34fa6620c898a746ae9198
#
_cell.length_a   1.000
_cell.length_b   1.000
_cell.length_c   1.000
_cell.angle_alpha   90.00
_cell.angle_beta   90.00
_cell.angle_gamma   90.00
#
_symmetry.space_group_name_H-M   'P 1'
#
loop_
_entity.id
_entity.type
_entity.pdbx_description
1 polymer ?
#
loop_
_entity_poly.entity_id
_entity_poly.type
_entity_poly.pdbx_seq_one_letter_code
_entity_poly.pdbx_strand_id
1 'polypeptide(L)'
;NVNGADGTSEATTSQEVSANTWTYTFTNLPKYYKGKEIQYSVTEEAVKNYTPTLTGGKVAAADGAEGKANESGESDNADETSESGQNAESWAYTLTNTYTPGHTSHSVHKVWKDYGDSSKRPKAVYATLYANGQSTGKTVALNDGNNWQYTFTDLDENKVYTVKETNEKGEAISGVDGYCQPVISDDRKTGISTITNTISIVLPSTGGQRWCYGTLLAVVALGMIGMGYGIAKRNKTNKEGDAR
;
A
#
# COMPACT_ATOMS: atom_id res chain seq x y z
N ASN A 1 -17.23 5.94 -25.90
CA ASN A 1 -16.78 6.36 -27.23
C ASN A 1 -17.71 5.79 -28.28
N VAL A 2 -18.25 6.63 -29.14
CA VAL A 2 -18.99 6.21 -30.31
C VAL A 2 -17.98 6.12 -31.46
N ASN A 3 -17.68 4.92 -31.91
CA ASN A 3 -16.89 4.75 -33.12
C ASN A 3 -17.83 4.80 -34.31
N GLY A 4 -17.61 5.75 -35.22
CA GLY A 4 -18.29 5.76 -36.50
C GLY A 4 -18.01 4.46 -37.27
N ALA A 5 -18.91 4.08 -38.17
CA ALA A 5 -18.78 2.85 -38.96
C ALA A 5 -17.53 2.85 -39.88
N ASP A 6 -16.82 3.95 -39.99
CA ASP A 6 -15.56 4.11 -40.71
C ASP A 6 -14.33 4.04 -39.80
N GLY A 7 -14.50 3.75 -38.50
CA GLY A 7 -13.44 3.68 -37.50
C GLY A 7 -13.04 5.02 -36.90
N THR A 8 -13.71 6.12 -37.26
CA THR A 8 -13.47 7.42 -36.62
C THR A 8 -14.34 7.60 -35.38
N SER A 9 -13.77 8.14 -34.31
CA SER A 9 -14.49 8.49 -33.10
C SER A 9 -15.28 9.77 -33.33
N GLU A 10 -16.61 9.67 -33.43
CA GLU A 10 -17.46 10.83 -33.75
C GLU A 10 -18.10 11.51 -32.53
N ALA A 11 -18.23 10.82 -31.42
CA ALA A 11 -18.65 11.42 -30.18
C ALA A 11 -18.10 10.65 -28.98
N THR A 12 -17.54 11.37 -28.03
CA THR A 12 -17.13 10.83 -26.74
C THR A 12 -17.97 11.51 -25.67
N THR A 13 -18.79 10.74 -24.96
CA THR A 13 -19.46 11.20 -23.76
C THR A 13 -18.77 10.54 -22.58
N SER A 14 -18.20 11.34 -21.69
CA SER A 14 -17.64 10.84 -20.43
C SER A 14 -18.61 11.13 -19.29
N GLN A 15 -18.74 10.16 -18.38
CA GLN A 15 -19.55 10.27 -17.19
C GLN A 15 -18.76 9.76 -16.00
N GLU A 16 -18.71 10.56 -14.95
CA GLU A 16 -18.12 10.16 -13.69
C GLU A 16 -19.13 9.31 -12.90
N VAL A 17 -18.73 8.10 -12.53
CA VAL A 17 -19.53 7.20 -11.70
C VAL A 17 -19.02 7.28 -10.27
N SER A 18 -19.87 7.79 -9.38
CA SER A 18 -19.50 7.97 -7.97
C SER A 18 -19.55 6.66 -7.18
N ALA A 19 -18.86 6.63 -6.03
CA ALA A 19 -18.74 5.47 -5.16
C ALA A 19 -20.09 4.86 -4.67
N ASN A 20 -21.20 5.59 -4.81
CA ASN A 20 -22.51 5.14 -4.36
C ASN A 20 -23.41 4.59 -5.49
N THR A 21 -23.02 4.76 -6.75
CA THR A 21 -23.78 4.29 -7.92
C THR A 21 -22.85 3.73 -8.97
N TRP A 22 -22.40 2.51 -8.78
CA TRP A 22 -21.49 1.83 -9.71
C TRP A 22 -22.13 1.46 -11.06
N THR A 23 -23.23 2.11 -11.42
CA THR A 23 -23.94 1.92 -12.68
C THR A 23 -24.31 3.26 -13.30
N TYR A 24 -24.27 3.32 -14.64
CA TYR A 24 -24.72 4.45 -15.41
C TYR A 24 -25.39 4.01 -16.70
N THR A 25 -26.44 4.69 -17.12
CA THR A 25 -27.14 4.42 -18.38
C THR A 25 -27.02 5.63 -19.30
N PHE A 26 -26.40 5.43 -20.44
CA PHE A 26 -26.42 6.40 -21.52
C PHE A 26 -27.73 6.25 -22.28
N THR A 27 -28.48 7.33 -22.44
CA THR A 27 -29.76 7.35 -23.14
C THR A 27 -29.68 8.17 -24.42
N ASN A 28 -30.67 7.99 -25.32
CA ASN A 28 -30.79 8.72 -26.58
C ASN A 28 -29.56 8.55 -27.50
N LEU A 29 -28.96 7.39 -27.47
CA LEU A 29 -27.87 7.06 -28.38
C LEU A 29 -28.40 6.76 -29.80
N PRO A 30 -27.84 7.37 -30.87
CA PRO A 30 -28.25 7.11 -32.25
C PRO A 30 -27.95 5.66 -32.67
N LYS A 31 -28.91 4.99 -33.29
CA LYS A 31 -28.71 3.60 -33.76
C LYS A 31 -27.85 3.52 -35.03
N TYR A 32 -27.97 4.50 -35.93
CA TYR A 32 -27.29 4.51 -37.22
C TYR A 32 -26.49 5.79 -37.45
N TYR A 33 -25.37 5.66 -38.13
CA TYR A 33 -24.61 6.75 -38.71
C TYR A 33 -24.28 6.47 -40.19
N LYS A 34 -24.58 7.42 -41.06
CA LYS A 34 -24.41 7.26 -42.51
C LYS A 34 -24.93 5.90 -43.08
N GLY A 35 -26.07 5.46 -42.58
CA GLY A 35 -26.71 4.20 -42.98
C GLY A 35 -26.10 2.92 -42.42
N LYS A 36 -25.10 3.02 -41.55
CA LYS A 36 -24.47 1.87 -40.84
C LYS A 36 -24.82 1.88 -39.37
N GLU A 37 -25.03 0.71 -38.81
CA GLU A 37 -25.30 0.53 -37.40
C GLU A 37 -24.06 0.91 -36.56
N ILE A 38 -24.29 1.68 -35.49
CA ILE A 38 -23.22 2.12 -34.57
C ILE A 38 -22.96 1.03 -33.55
N GLN A 39 -21.67 0.71 -33.37
CA GLN A 39 -21.22 -0.19 -32.35
C GLN A 39 -20.74 0.65 -31.14
N TYR A 40 -21.39 0.46 -30.01
CA TYR A 40 -21.03 1.16 -28.78
C TYR A 40 -20.04 0.35 -27.94
N SER A 41 -19.13 1.01 -27.27
CA SER A 41 -18.23 0.42 -26.30
C SER A 41 -17.97 1.40 -25.15
N VAL A 42 -17.51 0.88 -24.03
CA VAL A 42 -17.18 1.65 -22.83
C VAL A 42 -15.69 1.47 -22.54
N THR A 43 -15.02 2.54 -22.18
CA THR A 43 -13.63 2.51 -21.72
C THR A 43 -13.54 3.27 -20.40
N GLU A 44 -12.57 2.93 -19.59
CA GLU A 44 -12.26 3.59 -18.34
C GLU A 44 -10.92 4.31 -18.44
N GLU A 45 -10.77 5.44 -17.78
CA GLU A 45 -9.47 6.06 -17.59
C GLU A 45 -8.60 5.19 -16.67
N ALA A 46 -7.29 5.14 -16.95
CA ALA A 46 -6.38 4.29 -16.19
C ALA A 46 -6.37 4.66 -14.70
N VAL A 47 -6.72 3.72 -13.86
CA VAL A 47 -6.62 3.83 -12.40
C VAL A 47 -5.34 3.13 -11.94
N LYS A 48 -4.52 3.85 -11.15
CA LYS A 48 -3.25 3.30 -10.66
C LYS A 48 -3.48 1.97 -9.94
N ASN A 49 -2.70 0.96 -10.28
CA ASN A 49 -2.73 -0.38 -9.69
C ASN A 49 -4.02 -1.18 -9.97
N TYR A 50 -4.80 -0.77 -10.95
CA TYR A 50 -5.94 -1.54 -11.41
C TYR A 50 -5.82 -1.87 -12.90
N THR A 51 -6.22 -3.08 -13.25
CA THR A 51 -6.35 -3.54 -14.63
C THR A 51 -7.82 -3.69 -14.95
N PRO A 52 -8.38 -2.87 -15.87
CA PRO A 52 -9.79 -2.97 -16.24
C PRO A 52 -10.01 -4.15 -17.19
N THR A 53 -11.10 -4.86 -17.01
CA THR A 53 -11.61 -5.88 -17.93
C THR A 53 -13.03 -5.51 -18.30
N LEU A 54 -13.30 -5.40 -19.62
CA LEU A 54 -14.62 -5.13 -20.17
C LEU A 54 -15.28 -6.43 -20.59
N THR A 55 -16.51 -6.66 -20.14
CA THR A 55 -17.36 -7.76 -20.58
C THR A 55 -18.73 -7.24 -20.99
N GLY A 56 -19.46 -7.97 -21.82
CA GLY A 56 -20.77 -7.57 -22.32
C GLY A 56 -20.76 -7.17 -23.80
N GLY A 57 -21.80 -6.48 -24.22
CA GLY A 57 -22.01 -6.07 -25.60
C GLY A 57 -23.48 -5.82 -25.92
N LYS A 58 -23.85 -5.98 -27.18
CA LYS A 58 -25.23 -5.83 -27.65
C LYS A 58 -26.12 -6.90 -27.01
N VAL A 59 -27.19 -6.44 -26.36
CA VAL A 59 -28.21 -7.31 -25.76
C VAL A 59 -29.32 -7.48 -26.80
N ALA A 60 -29.60 -8.73 -27.18
CA ALA A 60 -30.74 -9.02 -28.03
C ALA A 60 -32.05 -8.59 -27.35
N ALA A 61 -32.93 -7.98 -28.11
CA ALA A 61 -34.28 -7.74 -27.64
C ALA A 61 -34.89 -9.04 -27.14
N ALA A 62 -35.46 -9.07 -25.95
CA ALA A 62 -36.19 -10.25 -25.50
C ALA A 62 -37.35 -10.48 -26.47
N ASP A 63 -37.39 -11.63 -27.14
CA ASP A 63 -38.57 -12.04 -27.90
C ASP A 63 -39.77 -12.01 -26.97
N GLY A 64 -40.71 -11.09 -27.27
CA GLY A 64 -41.96 -11.01 -26.53
C GLY A 64 -42.66 -12.37 -26.62
N ALA A 65 -43.01 -12.92 -25.47
CA ALA A 65 -43.83 -14.13 -25.40
C ALA A 65 -45.06 -13.93 -26.32
N GLU A 66 -45.17 -14.77 -27.34
CA GLU A 66 -46.36 -14.82 -28.20
C GLU A 66 -47.58 -15.08 -27.30
N GLY A 67 -48.29 -13.98 -26.97
CA GLY A 67 -49.66 -14.06 -26.44
C GLY A 67 -50.55 -14.54 -27.57
N LYS A 68 -51.07 -15.78 -27.46
CA LYS A 68 -52.12 -16.28 -28.33
C LYS A 68 -53.23 -15.26 -28.43
N ALA A 69 -53.40 -14.64 -29.61
CA ALA A 69 -54.54 -13.84 -29.94
C ALA A 69 -55.74 -14.78 -30.07
N ASN A 70 -56.75 -14.60 -29.26
CA ASN A 70 -58.07 -15.16 -29.44
C ASN A 70 -58.82 -14.19 -30.35
N GLU A 71 -59.26 -14.67 -31.52
CA GLU A 71 -60.11 -13.93 -32.46
C GLU A 71 -61.46 -13.60 -31.82
N SER A 72 -61.85 -12.34 -31.86
CA SER A 72 -63.18 -11.93 -32.29
C SER A 72 -63.39 -10.42 -32.07
N GLY A 73 -63.88 -9.72 -33.12
CA GLY A 73 -64.59 -8.45 -32.97
C GLY A 73 -64.02 -7.27 -33.76
N GLU A 74 -64.58 -7.10 -34.94
CA GLU A 74 -64.61 -5.93 -35.80
C GLU A 74 -64.96 -4.66 -35.05
N SER A 75 -64.14 -3.59 -35.18
CA SER A 75 -64.69 -2.20 -35.25
C SER A 75 -63.58 -1.22 -35.69
N ASP A 76 -63.88 -0.53 -36.78
CA ASP A 76 -63.14 0.60 -37.33
C ASP A 76 -63.00 1.73 -36.29
N ASN A 77 -61.81 2.25 -36.13
CA ASN A 77 -61.49 3.68 -36.07
C ASN A 77 -59.98 3.94 -36.11
N ALA A 78 -59.58 4.68 -37.13
CA ALA A 78 -58.28 5.27 -37.24
C ALA A 78 -58.10 6.34 -36.13
N ASP A 79 -57.10 6.18 -35.29
CA ASP A 79 -56.41 7.25 -34.65
C ASP A 79 -54.94 6.93 -34.46
N GLU A 80 -54.14 7.80 -35.04
CA GLU A 80 -52.67 7.72 -34.99
C GLU A 80 -52.22 8.05 -33.56
N THR A 81 -51.82 7.06 -32.78
CA THR A 81 -51.02 7.31 -31.59
C THR A 81 -50.08 6.19 -31.30
N SER A 82 -48.76 6.54 -31.45
CA SER A 82 -47.64 6.03 -30.70
C SER A 82 -47.38 4.52 -30.74
N GLU A 83 -46.55 4.11 -31.65
CA GLU A 83 -45.75 2.91 -31.49
C GLU A 83 -44.89 3.00 -30.22
N SER A 84 -45.45 2.69 -29.08
CA SER A 84 -44.71 2.45 -27.83
C SER A 84 -44.63 0.93 -27.60
N GLY A 85 -43.72 0.26 -28.27
CA GLY A 85 -43.54 -1.19 -28.13
C GLY A 85 -42.34 -1.73 -28.89
N GLN A 86 -41.44 -0.88 -29.37
CA GLN A 86 -40.22 -1.36 -29.95
C GLN A 86 -39.30 -1.80 -28.80
N ASN A 87 -39.02 -3.10 -28.72
CA ASN A 87 -37.92 -3.67 -28.01
C ASN A 87 -36.65 -2.93 -28.42
N ALA A 88 -36.28 -1.89 -27.60
CA ALA A 88 -35.11 -1.10 -27.88
C ALA A 88 -33.87 -1.97 -27.69
N GLU A 89 -33.12 -2.19 -28.78
CA GLU A 89 -31.80 -2.80 -28.69
C GLU A 89 -30.96 -2.01 -27.66
N SER A 90 -30.34 -2.70 -26.74
CA SER A 90 -29.52 -2.11 -25.71
C SER A 90 -28.11 -2.70 -25.72
N TRP A 91 -27.19 -1.96 -25.16
CA TRP A 91 -25.81 -2.39 -24.96
C TRP A 91 -25.56 -2.43 -23.45
N ALA A 92 -25.15 -3.59 -22.94
CA ALA A 92 -24.82 -3.77 -21.54
C ALA A 92 -23.36 -4.14 -21.39
N TYR A 93 -22.62 -3.36 -20.63
CA TYR A 93 -21.21 -3.61 -20.36
C TYR A 93 -20.96 -3.66 -18.87
N THR A 94 -20.06 -4.53 -18.46
CA THR A 94 -19.53 -4.58 -17.10
C THR A 94 -18.03 -4.31 -17.17
N LEU A 95 -17.58 -3.28 -16.48
CA LEU A 95 -16.18 -3.00 -16.19
C LEU A 95 -15.81 -3.62 -14.86
N THR A 96 -14.81 -4.48 -14.86
CA THR A 96 -14.27 -5.10 -13.65
C THR A 96 -12.83 -4.65 -13.48
N ASN A 97 -12.55 -3.97 -12.37
CA ASN A 97 -11.22 -3.54 -12.00
C ASN A 97 -10.55 -4.57 -11.08
N THR A 98 -9.49 -5.18 -11.58
CA THR A 98 -8.66 -6.09 -10.78
C THR A 98 -7.48 -5.33 -10.21
N TYR A 99 -7.39 -5.27 -8.88
CA TYR A 99 -6.28 -4.63 -8.18
C TYR A 99 -5.02 -5.47 -8.29
N THR A 100 -3.93 -4.85 -8.73
CA THR A 100 -2.59 -5.42 -8.71
C THR A 100 -1.69 -4.46 -7.95
N PRO A 101 -1.24 -4.81 -6.74
CA PRO A 101 -0.38 -3.93 -5.96
C PRO A 101 0.91 -3.64 -6.72
N GLY A 102 1.37 -2.40 -6.67
CA GLY A 102 2.70 -2.04 -7.12
C GLY A 102 3.76 -2.71 -6.26
N HIS A 103 4.95 -2.87 -6.82
CA HIS A 103 6.06 -3.55 -6.16
C HIS A 103 7.08 -2.53 -5.65
N THR A 104 7.62 -2.79 -4.47
CA THR A 104 8.69 -2.01 -3.85
C THR A 104 9.80 -2.93 -3.33
N SER A 105 10.82 -2.34 -2.72
CA SER A 105 11.90 -3.06 -2.06
C SER A 105 12.18 -2.46 -0.68
N HIS A 106 12.79 -3.25 0.19
CA HIS A 106 13.25 -2.83 1.51
C HIS A 106 14.62 -3.39 1.79
N SER A 107 15.57 -2.52 2.12
CA SER A 107 16.95 -2.93 2.39
C SER A 107 17.23 -3.03 3.89
N VAL A 108 18.08 -3.97 4.27
CA VAL A 108 18.60 -4.07 5.62
C VAL A 108 20.13 -3.97 5.60
N HIS A 109 20.68 -3.11 6.46
CA HIS A 109 22.09 -2.92 6.67
C HIS A 109 22.45 -3.28 8.11
N LYS A 110 23.50 -4.07 8.29
CA LYS A 110 24.07 -4.39 9.59
C LYS A 110 25.27 -3.52 9.87
N VAL A 111 25.27 -2.87 11.01
CA VAL A 111 26.38 -2.03 11.47
C VAL A 111 26.93 -2.58 12.78
N TRP A 112 28.26 -2.72 12.85
CA TRP A 112 28.99 -3.14 14.02
C TRP A 112 29.71 -1.94 14.65
N LYS A 113 29.45 -1.68 15.93
CA LYS A 113 30.18 -0.69 16.75
C LYS A 113 31.05 -1.41 17.74
N ASP A 114 32.14 -1.99 17.26
CA ASP A 114 33.10 -2.79 18.04
C ASP A 114 34.49 -2.14 18.12
N TYR A 115 34.60 -0.88 17.68
CA TYR A 115 35.85 -0.10 17.79
C TYR A 115 37.07 -0.78 17.19
N GLY A 116 36.89 -1.59 16.15
CA GLY A 116 37.94 -2.31 15.43
C GLY A 116 38.19 -3.74 15.93
N ASP A 117 37.57 -4.17 17.05
CA ASP A 117 37.65 -5.57 17.50
C ASP A 117 36.55 -6.42 16.85
N SER A 118 36.80 -6.88 15.67
CA SER A 118 35.89 -7.78 14.94
C SER A 118 35.96 -9.25 15.40
N SER A 119 36.83 -9.59 16.35
CA SER A 119 37.06 -10.97 16.77
C SER A 119 35.82 -11.65 17.38
N LYS A 120 34.91 -10.86 17.91
CA LYS A 120 33.65 -11.33 18.52
C LYS A 120 32.46 -11.33 17.57
N ARG A 121 32.64 -10.85 16.33
CA ARG A 121 31.55 -10.91 15.36
C ARG A 121 31.23 -12.36 15.01
N PRO A 122 29.96 -12.77 15.04
CA PRO A 122 29.57 -14.07 14.55
C PRO A 122 29.77 -14.13 13.03
N LYS A 123 29.84 -15.34 12.47
CA LYS A 123 29.96 -15.53 11.02
C LYS A 123 28.77 -14.96 10.24
N ALA A 124 27.59 -14.94 10.86
CA ALA A 124 26.39 -14.34 10.32
C ALA A 124 25.45 -13.93 11.45
N VAL A 125 24.61 -12.94 11.18
CA VAL A 125 23.38 -12.64 11.92
C VAL A 125 22.20 -12.71 10.96
N TYR A 126 21.01 -12.86 11.49
CA TYR A 126 19.82 -13.00 10.66
C TYR A 126 18.88 -11.82 10.86
N ALA A 127 18.27 -11.41 9.77
CA ALA A 127 17.25 -10.34 9.77
C ALA A 127 15.95 -10.88 9.17
N THR A 128 14.86 -10.74 9.90
CA THR A 128 13.52 -11.10 9.43
C THR A 128 12.76 -9.84 9.06
N LEU A 129 12.13 -9.87 7.88
CA LEU A 129 11.28 -8.80 7.37
C LEU A 129 9.89 -8.88 8.02
N TYR A 130 9.39 -7.74 8.43
CA TYR A 130 8.03 -7.54 8.95
C TYR A 130 7.26 -6.60 8.02
N ALA A 131 5.98 -6.88 7.80
CA ALA A 131 5.05 -6.04 7.07
C ALA A 131 3.91 -5.62 8.01
N ASN A 132 3.67 -4.33 8.17
CA ASN A 132 2.67 -3.79 9.09
C ASN A 132 2.76 -4.39 10.52
N GLY A 133 3.99 -4.66 10.99
CA GLY A 133 4.27 -5.23 12.31
C GLY A 133 4.15 -6.75 12.42
N GLN A 134 3.72 -7.44 11.36
CA GLN A 134 3.62 -8.91 11.31
C GLN A 134 4.81 -9.52 10.57
N SER A 135 5.32 -10.66 11.05
CA SER A 135 6.39 -11.37 10.36
C SER A 135 5.93 -11.84 8.98
N THR A 136 6.75 -11.61 7.97
CA THR A 136 6.52 -12.13 6.61
C THR A 136 7.07 -13.55 6.42
N GLY A 137 7.81 -14.07 7.39
CA GLY A 137 8.58 -15.34 7.27
C GLY A 137 9.83 -15.21 6.40
N LYS A 138 10.09 -14.06 5.75
CA LYS A 138 11.32 -13.84 4.97
C LYS A 138 12.46 -13.51 5.92
N THR A 139 13.41 -14.44 6.09
CA THR A 139 14.59 -14.29 6.93
C THR A 139 15.84 -14.44 6.06
N VAL A 140 16.82 -13.57 6.27
CA VAL A 140 18.09 -13.54 5.50
C VAL A 140 19.28 -13.51 6.42
N ALA A 141 20.38 -14.14 6.00
CA ALA A 141 21.65 -14.05 6.67
C ALA A 141 22.41 -12.81 6.20
N LEU A 142 22.97 -12.06 7.15
CA LEU A 142 23.86 -10.93 6.92
C LEU A 142 25.26 -11.35 7.39
N ASN A 143 26.25 -11.27 6.52
CA ASN A 143 27.62 -11.71 6.75
C ASN A 143 28.61 -10.95 5.87
N ASP A 144 29.91 -11.27 5.97
CA ASP A 144 30.96 -10.62 5.16
C ASP A 144 30.75 -10.83 3.66
N GLY A 145 30.20 -11.97 3.24
CA GLY A 145 30.00 -12.30 1.83
C GLY A 145 28.97 -11.40 1.12
N ASN A 146 28.02 -10.83 1.87
CA ASN A 146 27.07 -9.88 1.33
C ASN A 146 27.27 -8.44 1.89
N ASN A 147 28.49 -8.15 2.40
CA ASN A 147 28.83 -6.86 2.99
C ASN A 147 27.85 -6.44 4.10
N TRP A 148 27.32 -7.39 4.85
CA TRP A 148 26.39 -7.16 5.95
C TRP A 148 25.13 -6.44 5.52
N GLN A 149 24.63 -6.66 4.31
CA GLN A 149 23.43 -6.02 3.75
C GLN A 149 22.63 -6.97 2.87
N TYR A 150 21.33 -6.66 2.74
CA TYR A 150 20.44 -7.41 1.87
C TYR A 150 19.26 -6.51 1.44
N THR A 151 18.73 -6.74 0.24
CA THR A 151 17.54 -6.06 -0.25
C THR A 151 16.44 -7.08 -0.53
N PHE A 152 15.35 -6.96 0.21
CA PHE A 152 14.11 -7.68 -0.08
C PHE A 152 13.43 -7.00 -1.25
N THR A 153 13.09 -7.75 -2.27
CA THR A 153 12.43 -7.28 -3.49
C THR A 153 11.03 -7.86 -3.59
N ASP A 154 10.25 -7.35 -4.56
CA ASP A 154 8.92 -7.86 -4.86
C ASP A 154 7.97 -7.75 -3.65
N LEU A 155 7.96 -6.58 -3.04
CA LEU A 155 7.16 -6.28 -1.86
C LEU A 155 5.96 -5.40 -2.26
N ASP A 156 4.83 -5.60 -1.61
CA ASP A 156 3.62 -4.78 -1.79
C ASP A 156 3.87 -3.32 -1.37
N GLU A 157 3.77 -2.37 -2.31
CA GLU A 157 4.05 -0.95 -2.03
C GLU A 157 3.12 -0.32 -0.96
N ASN A 158 1.98 -0.96 -0.65
CA ASN A 158 1.01 -0.43 0.31
C ASN A 158 1.28 -0.88 1.75
N LYS A 159 2.37 -1.62 1.99
CA LYS A 159 2.75 -2.07 3.32
C LYS A 159 3.95 -1.30 3.85
N VAL A 160 3.97 -1.13 5.16
CA VAL A 160 5.12 -0.57 5.88
C VAL A 160 6.02 -1.71 6.30
N TYR A 161 7.28 -1.67 5.84
CA TYR A 161 8.27 -2.69 6.13
C TYR A 161 9.23 -2.22 7.21
N THR A 162 9.61 -3.17 8.07
CA THR A 162 10.62 -3.04 9.11
C THR A 162 11.38 -4.36 9.23
N VAL A 163 12.49 -4.39 9.95
CA VAL A 163 13.23 -5.61 10.21
C VAL A 163 13.44 -5.82 11.70
N LYS A 164 13.67 -7.08 12.08
CA LYS A 164 14.21 -7.45 13.41
C LYS A 164 15.40 -8.34 13.26
N GLU A 165 16.37 -8.24 14.18
CA GLU A 165 17.43 -9.23 14.32
C GLU A 165 16.86 -10.49 14.97
N THR A 166 17.09 -11.65 14.37
CA THR A 166 16.46 -12.93 14.75
C THR A 166 17.50 -14.05 14.68
N ASN A 167 17.09 -15.27 15.03
CA ASN A 167 17.83 -16.45 14.66
C ASN A 167 17.51 -16.85 13.20
N GLU A 168 18.13 -17.91 12.71
CA GLU A 168 17.93 -18.44 11.35
C GLU A 168 16.47 -18.81 11.05
N LYS A 169 15.71 -19.19 12.07
CA LYS A 169 14.28 -19.55 11.94
C LYS A 169 13.35 -18.34 11.97
N GLY A 170 13.88 -17.12 12.13
CA GLY A 170 13.09 -15.90 12.24
C GLY A 170 12.51 -15.66 13.64
N GLU A 171 12.97 -16.38 14.65
CA GLU A 171 12.52 -16.22 16.02
C GLU A 171 13.31 -15.12 16.73
N ALA A 172 12.67 -14.41 17.64
CA ALA A 172 13.32 -13.34 18.42
C ALA A 172 14.50 -13.87 19.22
N ILE A 173 15.59 -13.10 19.24
CA ILE A 173 16.79 -13.37 20.04
C ILE A 173 16.99 -12.31 21.12
N SER A 174 17.70 -12.67 22.18
CA SER A 174 18.08 -11.74 23.26
C SER A 174 19.26 -10.84 22.89
N GLY A 175 19.84 -11.01 21.70
CA GLY A 175 21.00 -10.31 21.18
C GLY A 175 22.11 -11.27 20.75
N VAL A 176 23.20 -10.70 20.26
CA VAL A 176 24.42 -11.40 19.85
C VAL A 176 25.39 -11.45 21.04
N ASP A 177 26.02 -12.62 21.28
CA ASP A 177 26.95 -12.74 22.42
C ASP A 177 28.13 -11.77 22.29
N GLY A 178 28.48 -11.13 23.40
CA GLY A 178 29.48 -10.07 23.42
C GLY A 178 28.99 -8.70 22.98
N TYR A 179 27.73 -8.57 22.55
CA TYR A 179 27.13 -7.31 22.12
C TYR A 179 25.93 -6.94 22.99
N CYS A 180 25.61 -5.67 22.98
CA CYS A 180 24.37 -5.13 23.55
C CYS A 180 23.16 -5.50 22.70
N GLN A 181 21.96 -5.30 23.23
CA GLN A 181 20.73 -5.40 22.44
C GLN A 181 20.85 -4.52 21.19
N PRO A 182 20.42 -5.04 20.01
CA PRO A 182 20.52 -4.31 18.77
C PRO A 182 19.65 -3.05 18.81
N VAL A 183 20.17 -1.96 18.26
CA VAL A 183 19.39 -0.76 17.98
C VAL A 183 18.99 -0.82 16.50
N ILE A 184 17.68 -0.75 16.23
CA ILE A 184 17.13 -0.77 14.89
C ILE A 184 16.59 0.61 14.57
N SER A 185 16.97 1.12 13.40
CA SER A 185 16.49 2.38 12.84
C SER A 185 15.90 2.12 11.47
N ASP A 186 14.64 2.49 11.28
CA ASP A 186 13.92 2.35 10.02
C ASP A 186 13.74 3.71 9.36
N ASP A 187 14.36 3.91 8.20
CA ASP A 187 14.14 5.08 7.35
C ASP A 187 13.07 4.77 6.30
N ARG A 188 11.88 5.26 6.53
CA ARG A 188 10.73 5.05 5.63
C ARG A 188 10.84 5.77 4.28
N LYS A 189 11.69 6.81 4.20
CA LYS A 189 11.87 7.56 2.94
C LYS A 189 12.75 6.81 1.96
N THR A 190 13.78 6.16 2.48
CA THR A 190 14.74 5.40 1.68
C THR A 190 14.40 3.91 1.60
N GLY A 191 13.48 3.41 2.44
CA GLY A 191 13.18 1.98 2.54
C GLY A 191 14.35 1.19 3.10
N ILE A 192 15.15 1.78 4.02
CA ILE A 192 16.32 1.15 4.60
C ILE A 192 16.14 0.99 6.11
N SER A 193 16.32 -0.22 6.60
CA SER A 193 16.48 -0.51 8.02
C SER A 193 17.95 -0.75 8.37
N THR A 194 18.43 -0.15 9.44
CA THR A 194 19.79 -0.34 9.96
C THR A 194 19.73 -1.04 11.31
N ILE A 195 20.39 -2.20 11.40
CA ILE A 195 20.57 -2.96 12.65
C ILE A 195 21.97 -2.66 13.18
N THR A 196 22.06 -1.99 14.32
CA THR A 196 23.35 -1.64 14.95
C THR A 196 23.58 -2.48 16.19
N ASN A 197 24.67 -3.28 16.22
CA ASN A 197 25.14 -3.95 17.43
C ASN A 197 26.38 -3.25 17.96
N THR A 198 26.34 -2.91 19.25
CA THR A 198 27.45 -2.27 19.95
C THR A 198 28.09 -3.28 20.89
N ILE A 199 29.42 -3.40 20.85
CA ILE A 199 30.14 -4.31 21.73
C ILE A 199 29.84 -3.99 23.20
N SER A 200 29.58 -5.01 24.01
CA SER A 200 29.44 -4.85 25.45
C SER A 200 30.80 -4.87 26.12
N ILE A 201 31.03 -3.94 27.05
CA ILE A 201 32.26 -3.91 27.85
C ILE A 201 31.96 -4.38 29.28
N VAL A 202 32.90 -5.09 29.83
CA VAL A 202 32.89 -5.49 31.26
C VAL A 202 33.90 -4.62 31.99
N LEU A 203 33.41 -3.79 32.93
CA LEU A 203 34.28 -2.97 33.77
C LEU A 203 34.78 -3.82 34.94
N PRO A 204 36.09 -3.92 35.15
CA PRO A 204 36.68 -4.76 36.23
C PRO A 204 36.19 -4.45 37.62
N SER A 205 35.80 -3.19 37.86
CA SER A 205 35.41 -2.69 39.20
C SER A 205 33.93 -2.91 39.54
N THR A 206 33.11 -3.46 38.62
CA THR A 206 31.65 -3.56 38.79
C THR A 206 31.14 -4.99 39.02
N GLY A 207 32.02 -5.93 39.40
CA GLY A 207 31.59 -7.31 39.66
C GLY A 207 31.13 -8.10 38.43
N GLY A 208 31.63 -7.75 37.25
CA GLY A 208 31.30 -8.49 36.00
C GLY A 208 30.03 -8.05 35.29
N GLN A 209 29.41 -6.96 35.70
CA GLN A 209 28.26 -6.43 34.96
C GLN A 209 28.67 -5.91 33.58
N ARG A 210 27.92 -6.35 32.55
CA ARG A 210 28.10 -5.88 31.17
C ARG A 210 27.45 -4.50 30.99
N TRP A 211 28.22 -3.55 30.46
CA TRP A 211 27.76 -2.18 30.19
C TRP A 211 27.67 -1.94 28.68
N CYS A 212 26.59 -1.27 28.29
CA CYS A 212 26.34 -0.87 26.91
C CYS A 212 26.46 0.65 26.79
N TYR A 213 27.44 1.14 26.04
CA TYR A 213 27.68 2.58 25.88
C TYR A 213 26.45 3.37 25.41
N GLY A 214 25.54 2.75 24.65
CA GLY A 214 24.31 3.39 24.17
C GLY A 214 23.35 3.83 25.30
N THR A 215 23.33 3.09 26.42
CA THR A 215 22.48 3.42 27.57
C THR A 215 23.08 4.50 28.47
N LEU A 216 24.42 4.63 28.49
CA LEU A 216 25.09 5.60 29.29
C LEU A 216 24.86 7.04 28.82
N LEU A 217 24.84 7.27 27.49
CA LEU A 217 24.58 8.61 26.93
C LEU A 217 23.14 9.06 27.17
N ALA A 218 22.16 8.16 27.17
CA ALA A 218 20.78 8.49 27.47
C ALA A 218 20.58 8.89 28.93
N VAL A 219 21.28 8.22 29.87
CA VAL A 219 21.22 8.56 31.32
C VAL A 219 21.91 9.88 31.60
N VAL A 220 23.05 10.17 30.95
CA VAL A 220 23.75 11.44 31.10
C VAL A 220 22.94 12.60 30.49
N ALA A 221 22.30 12.39 29.32
CA ALA A 221 21.45 13.41 28.71
C ALA A 221 20.20 13.72 29.57
N LEU A 222 19.55 12.70 30.12
CA LEU A 222 18.42 12.84 31.01
C LEU A 222 18.84 13.49 32.36
N GLY A 223 20.03 13.15 32.88
CA GLY A 223 20.60 13.75 34.07
C GLY A 223 20.92 15.25 33.89
N MET A 224 21.44 15.66 32.73
CA MET A 224 21.72 17.07 32.43
C MET A 224 20.43 17.87 32.19
N ILE A 225 19.41 17.31 31.60
CA ILE A 225 18.10 17.97 31.47
C ILE A 225 17.45 18.14 32.83
N GLY A 226 17.55 17.15 33.74
CA GLY A 226 17.03 17.24 35.11
C GLY A 226 17.73 18.30 35.92
N MET A 227 19.06 18.41 35.82
CA MET A 227 19.85 19.47 36.51
C MET A 227 19.60 20.85 35.92
N GLY A 228 19.47 20.97 34.59
CA GLY A 228 19.14 22.24 33.92
C GLY A 228 17.76 22.77 34.35
N TYR A 229 16.79 21.90 34.49
CA TYR A 229 15.45 22.27 34.93
C TYR A 229 15.39 22.66 36.42
N GLY A 230 16.19 22.00 37.25
CA GLY A 230 16.32 22.35 38.69
C GLY A 230 16.96 23.70 38.91
N ILE A 231 17.99 24.07 38.15
CA ILE A 231 18.67 25.36 38.20
C ILE A 231 17.78 26.49 37.69
N ALA A 232 17.05 26.25 36.58
CA ALA A 232 16.11 27.26 36.05
C ALA A 232 14.95 27.55 37.01
N LYS A 233 14.46 26.54 37.74
CA LYS A 233 13.40 26.74 38.76
C LYS A 233 13.88 27.44 40.01
N ARG A 234 15.15 27.22 40.45
CA ARG A 234 15.74 27.94 41.58
C ARG A 234 15.96 29.43 41.29
N ASN A 235 16.41 29.76 40.07
CA ASN A 235 16.61 31.15 39.68
C ASN A 235 15.30 31.94 39.54
N LYS A 236 14.19 31.28 39.26
CA LYS A 236 12.88 31.94 39.17
C LYS A 236 12.29 32.28 40.54
N THR A 237 12.50 31.42 41.52
CA THR A 237 12.04 31.67 42.91
C THR A 237 12.86 32.75 43.61
N ASN A 238 14.17 32.93 43.28
CA ASN A 238 14.99 34.02 43.86
C ASN A 238 14.72 35.39 43.25
N LYS A 239 14.10 35.48 42.05
CA LYS A 239 13.72 36.75 41.43
C LYS A 239 12.37 37.29 41.93
N GLU A 240 11.48 36.43 42.42
CA GLU A 240 10.18 36.87 42.98
C GLU A 240 10.26 37.23 44.47
N GLY A 241 11.36 36.93 45.15
CA GLY A 241 11.59 37.30 46.58
C GLY A 241 12.16 38.68 46.81
N ASP A 242 12.64 39.37 45.76
CA ASP A 242 13.33 40.66 45.90
C ASP A 242 12.49 41.87 45.43
N ALA A 243 11.18 41.67 45.23
CA ALA A 243 10.24 42.71 44.84
C ALA A 243 9.10 42.89 45.87
N ARG A 244 9.51 43.07 47.15
CA ARG A 244 8.62 43.60 48.19
C ARG A 244 9.39 44.56 49.13
#